data_6a4bab94d920d9a4201b62b013143816
#
_entry.id   6a4bab94d920d9a4201b62b013143816
#
_cell.length_a   1.000
_cell.length_b   1.000
_cell.length_c   1.000
_cell.angle_alpha   90.00
_cell.angle_beta   90.00
_cell.angle_gamma   90.00
#
_symmetry.space_group_name_H-M   'P 1'
#
loop_
_entity.id
_entity.type
_entity.pdbx_description
1 polymer ?
#
loop_
_entity_poly.entity_id
_entity_poly.type
_entity_poly.pdbx_seq_one_letter_code
_entity_poly.pdbx_strand_id
1 'polypeptide(L)'
;HYVLGRPIFPSLASYHLGHDKVEMTRALKLACPEHLPETDILPAGPHGISQVLDTWRFPFVAKQIRSSQGSGVFLIESRQQLLDYAAHSEVLYIQKLLPIVRDLRVVVVGREVIASYWREGTSFHNNLARGARVRTDLPVPEPALALVTRLARALGIDHAGFDVAWVDGRPYVLEFNRLFGNRGMPELPQLIGAAMRGYLLGEASPDTPEPPMTFSA
;
A
#
# COMPACT_ATOMS: atom_id res chain seq x y z
N HIS A 1 16.74 -5.37 -17.19
CA HIS A 1 15.56 -6.12 -17.60
C HIS A 1 15.22 -5.90 -19.07
N TYR A 2 14.85 -4.66 -19.47
CA TYR A 2 14.40 -4.36 -20.84
C TYR A 2 15.46 -4.67 -21.91
N VAL A 3 16.74 -4.36 -21.63
CA VAL A 3 17.81 -4.55 -22.60
C VAL A 3 18.26 -6.01 -22.68
N LEU A 4 18.35 -6.70 -21.55
CA LEU A 4 18.92 -8.04 -21.47
C LEU A 4 17.86 -9.16 -21.40
N GLY A 5 16.59 -8.83 -21.30
CA GLY A 5 15.51 -9.80 -21.12
C GLY A 5 15.61 -10.66 -19.84
N ARG A 6 16.49 -10.27 -18.90
CA ARG A 6 16.68 -11.03 -17.67
C ARG A 6 15.62 -10.70 -16.64
N PRO A 7 15.08 -11.68 -15.91
CA PRO A 7 14.22 -11.42 -14.77
C PRO A 7 14.99 -10.64 -13.69
N ILE A 8 14.28 -9.77 -12.98
CA ILE A 8 14.81 -9.05 -11.82
C ILE A 8 13.94 -9.33 -10.61
N PHE A 9 14.52 -9.30 -9.43
CA PHE A 9 13.79 -9.34 -8.16
C PHE A 9 14.28 -8.18 -7.27
N PRO A 10 13.37 -7.40 -6.67
CA PRO A 10 11.93 -7.41 -6.92
C PRO A 10 11.58 -7.12 -8.38
N SER A 11 10.40 -7.58 -8.81
CA SER A 11 9.89 -7.36 -10.16
C SER A 11 9.85 -5.89 -10.53
N LEU A 12 9.88 -5.60 -11.83
CA LEU A 12 9.74 -4.23 -12.32
C LEU A 12 8.44 -3.58 -11.84
N ALA A 13 7.35 -4.35 -11.77
CA ALA A 13 6.07 -3.90 -11.25
C ALA A 13 6.16 -3.51 -9.76
N SER A 14 6.77 -4.36 -8.92
CA SER A 14 7.04 -4.06 -7.51
C SER A 14 7.84 -2.76 -7.35
N TYR A 15 8.83 -2.57 -8.23
CA TYR A 15 9.68 -1.38 -8.19
C TYR A 15 8.91 -0.12 -8.57
N HIS A 16 8.26 -0.09 -9.74
CA HIS A 16 7.56 1.10 -10.25
C HIS A 16 6.36 1.47 -9.40
N LEU A 17 5.44 0.54 -9.19
CA LEU A 17 4.23 0.82 -8.43
C LEU A 17 4.51 1.09 -6.95
N GLY A 18 5.52 0.45 -6.36
CA GLY A 18 5.92 0.69 -4.97
C GLY A 18 6.70 1.98 -4.74
N HIS A 19 6.99 2.75 -5.80
CA HIS A 19 7.72 4.01 -5.72
C HIS A 19 6.82 5.25 -5.89
N ASP A 20 5.76 5.14 -6.66
CA ASP A 20 4.86 6.23 -7.02
C ASP A 20 3.43 5.97 -6.53
N LYS A 21 2.96 6.79 -5.57
CA LYS A 21 1.61 6.65 -5.01
C LYS A 21 0.50 6.92 -6.03
N VAL A 22 0.74 7.72 -7.05
CA VAL A 22 -0.25 8.02 -8.09
C VAL A 22 -0.45 6.79 -8.96
N GLU A 23 0.64 6.22 -9.48
CA GLU A 23 0.60 5.02 -10.31
C GLU A 23 0.08 3.80 -9.51
N MET A 24 0.53 3.64 -8.28
CA MET A 24 -0.01 2.63 -7.36
C MET A 24 -1.53 2.75 -7.21
N THR A 25 -2.04 3.96 -6.95
CA THR A 25 -3.48 4.20 -6.76
C THR A 25 -4.27 3.93 -8.04
N ARG A 26 -3.73 4.31 -9.21
CA ARG A 26 -4.35 4.01 -10.51
C ARG A 26 -4.45 2.51 -10.75
N ALA A 27 -3.36 1.78 -10.49
CA ALA A 27 -3.34 0.33 -10.60
C ALA A 27 -4.33 -0.34 -9.64
N LEU A 28 -4.39 0.11 -8.39
CA LEU A 28 -5.36 -0.38 -7.40
C LEU A 28 -6.80 -0.04 -7.78
N LYS A 29 -7.07 1.16 -8.32
CA LYS A 29 -8.41 1.55 -8.82
C LYS A 29 -8.90 0.63 -9.95
N LEU A 30 -7.99 0.15 -10.80
CA LEU A 30 -8.33 -0.80 -11.86
C LEU A 30 -8.53 -2.22 -11.35
N ALA A 31 -7.71 -2.65 -10.38
CA ALA A 31 -7.69 -4.03 -9.91
C ALA A 31 -8.71 -4.33 -8.81
N CYS A 32 -9.05 -3.34 -7.97
CA CYS A 32 -9.93 -3.51 -6.81
C CYS A 32 -10.61 -2.20 -6.38
N PRO A 33 -11.39 -1.53 -7.26
CA PRO A 33 -11.98 -0.23 -6.95
C PRO A 33 -12.82 -0.24 -5.66
N GLU A 34 -13.48 -1.36 -5.39
CA GLU A 34 -14.33 -1.57 -4.21
C GLU A 34 -13.54 -1.69 -2.89
N HIS A 35 -12.25 -1.97 -2.95
CA HIS A 35 -11.35 -2.14 -1.81
C HIS A 35 -10.32 -1.01 -1.69
N LEU A 36 -10.54 0.09 -2.39
CA LEU A 36 -9.73 1.30 -2.26
C LEU A 36 -10.57 2.37 -1.54
N PRO A 37 -10.03 3.07 -0.54
CA PRO A 37 -10.72 4.26 -0.02
C PRO A 37 -10.96 5.26 -1.14
N GLU A 38 -12.11 5.93 -1.13
CA GLU A 38 -12.39 7.02 -2.08
C GLU A 38 -11.19 7.97 -2.15
N THR A 39 -10.69 8.21 -3.36
CA THR A 39 -9.43 8.93 -3.56
C THR A 39 -9.50 9.77 -4.83
N ASP A 40 -9.18 11.06 -4.71
CA ASP A 40 -8.99 11.97 -5.82
C ASP A 40 -7.53 12.40 -5.91
N ILE A 41 -7.05 12.51 -7.15
CA ILE A 41 -5.70 12.99 -7.47
C ILE A 41 -5.87 14.12 -8.47
N LEU A 42 -5.61 15.35 -8.03
CA LEU A 42 -5.88 16.57 -8.76
C LEU A 42 -4.61 17.42 -8.88
N PRO A 43 -4.48 18.27 -9.90
CA PRO A 43 -3.38 19.23 -9.96
C PRO A 43 -3.38 20.16 -8.75
N ALA A 44 -2.20 20.42 -8.16
CA ALA A 44 -2.07 21.40 -7.10
C ALA A 44 -2.14 22.81 -7.69
N GLY A 45 -3.25 23.50 -7.44
CA GLY A 45 -3.50 24.86 -7.94
C GLY A 45 -4.91 25.33 -7.61
N PRO A 46 -5.26 26.58 -7.94
CA PRO A 46 -6.56 27.16 -7.54
C PRO A 46 -7.77 26.33 -7.99
N HIS A 47 -7.72 25.78 -9.20
CA HIS A 47 -8.80 24.94 -9.73
C HIS A 47 -8.96 23.64 -8.95
N GLY A 48 -7.85 22.90 -8.69
CA GLY A 48 -7.90 21.67 -7.92
C GLY A 48 -8.33 21.91 -6.47
N ILE A 49 -7.86 23.00 -5.86
CA ILE A 49 -8.30 23.39 -4.50
C ILE A 49 -9.81 23.67 -4.48
N SER A 50 -10.33 24.42 -5.46
CA SER A 50 -11.77 24.68 -5.56
C SER A 50 -12.55 23.37 -5.68
N GLN A 51 -12.12 22.48 -6.57
CA GLN A 51 -12.76 21.18 -6.77
C GLN A 51 -12.78 20.35 -5.47
N VAL A 52 -11.67 20.31 -4.71
CA VAL A 52 -11.65 19.62 -3.40
C VAL A 52 -12.67 20.24 -2.44
N LEU A 53 -12.72 21.57 -2.34
CA LEU A 53 -13.65 22.26 -1.43
C LEU A 53 -15.13 22.06 -1.81
N ASP A 54 -15.41 21.84 -3.10
CA ASP A 54 -16.77 21.59 -3.59
C ASP A 54 -17.22 20.16 -3.35
N THR A 55 -16.30 19.18 -3.48
CA THR A 55 -16.63 17.75 -3.48
C THR A 55 -16.36 17.05 -2.14
N TRP A 56 -15.34 17.48 -1.40
CA TRP A 56 -14.92 16.83 -0.15
C TRP A 56 -15.44 17.55 1.10
N ARG A 57 -15.67 16.77 2.15
CA ARG A 57 -16.01 17.28 3.49
C ARG A 57 -14.90 16.94 4.47
N PHE A 58 -14.54 17.90 5.30
CA PHE A 58 -13.57 17.68 6.39
C PHE A 58 -14.14 16.75 7.47
N PRO A 59 -13.31 15.94 8.14
CA PRO A 59 -11.90 15.72 7.86
C PRO A 59 -11.65 14.69 6.74
N PHE A 60 -10.51 14.81 6.07
CA PHE A 60 -10.01 13.83 5.11
C PHE A 60 -8.48 13.70 5.21
N VAL A 61 -7.92 12.71 4.53
CA VAL A 61 -6.48 12.46 4.47
C VAL A 61 -5.90 13.09 3.22
N ALA A 62 -4.77 13.77 3.35
CA ALA A 62 -3.95 14.20 2.24
C ALA A 62 -2.58 13.51 2.27
N LYS A 63 -2.04 13.14 1.12
CA LYS A 63 -0.75 12.43 1.03
C LYS A 63 0.21 13.12 0.07
N GLN A 64 1.46 13.24 0.46
CA GLN A 64 2.54 13.58 -0.48
C GLN A 64 2.90 12.35 -1.32
N ILE A 65 3.04 12.53 -2.63
CA ILE A 65 3.29 11.43 -3.57
C ILE A 65 4.69 10.83 -3.40
N ARG A 66 5.66 11.63 -2.99
CA ARG A 66 7.05 11.23 -2.74
C ARG A 66 7.40 11.35 -1.28
N SER A 67 6.89 10.45 -0.48
CA SER A 67 7.20 10.40 0.95
C SER A 67 7.24 8.95 1.42
N SER A 68 7.99 8.70 2.47
CA SER A 68 8.11 7.40 3.11
C SER A 68 7.87 7.50 4.60
N GLN A 69 7.62 6.36 5.24
CA GLN A 69 7.48 6.23 6.70
C GLN A 69 6.39 7.13 7.33
N GLY A 70 5.33 7.44 6.57
CA GLY A 70 4.20 8.25 7.06
C GLY A 70 4.50 9.74 7.24
N SER A 71 5.69 10.23 6.84
CA SER A 71 6.04 11.65 6.97
C SER A 71 5.20 12.57 6.06
N GLY A 72 4.62 12.02 5.00
CA GLY A 72 3.80 12.77 4.04
C GLY A 72 2.32 12.42 4.09
N VAL A 73 1.79 12.03 5.25
CA VAL A 73 0.35 11.78 5.45
C VAL A 73 -0.19 12.80 6.45
N PHE A 74 -1.21 13.54 6.05
CA PHE A 74 -1.78 14.65 6.80
C PHE A 74 -3.28 14.44 7.03
N LEU A 75 -3.75 14.71 8.23
CA LEU A 75 -5.17 14.87 8.51
C LEU A 75 -5.54 16.32 8.20
N ILE A 76 -6.47 16.52 7.29
CA ILE A 76 -6.95 17.85 6.87
C ILE A 76 -8.32 18.07 7.49
N GLU A 77 -8.41 19.00 8.42
CA GLU A 77 -9.62 19.31 9.19
C GLU A 77 -10.19 20.69 8.86
N SER A 78 -9.44 21.49 8.08
CA SER A 78 -9.85 22.85 7.73
C SER A 78 -9.34 23.28 6.37
N ARG A 79 -10.00 24.32 5.82
CA ARG A 79 -9.57 24.97 4.58
C ARG A 79 -8.13 25.46 4.66
N GLN A 80 -7.71 26.04 5.81
CA GLN A 80 -6.35 26.55 5.94
C GLN A 80 -5.33 25.42 5.84
N GLN A 81 -5.56 24.27 6.50
CA GLN A 81 -4.67 23.11 6.39
C GLN A 81 -4.60 22.56 4.95
N LEU A 82 -5.72 22.60 4.21
CA LEU A 82 -5.71 22.24 2.78
C LEU A 82 -4.83 23.20 1.96
N LEU A 83 -4.91 24.49 2.20
CA LEU A 83 -4.08 25.49 1.51
C LEU A 83 -2.60 25.32 1.85
N ASP A 84 -2.27 25.07 3.11
CA ASP A 84 -0.91 24.84 3.57
C ASP A 84 -0.33 23.53 2.94
N TYR A 85 -1.13 22.47 2.86
CA TYR A 85 -0.75 21.24 2.16
C TYR A 85 -0.53 21.49 0.67
N ALA A 86 -1.45 22.20 0.01
CA ALA A 86 -1.39 22.47 -1.42
C ALA A 86 -0.16 23.32 -1.81
N ALA A 87 0.24 24.26 -0.95
CA ALA A 87 1.42 25.11 -1.18
C ALA A 87 2.74 24.33 -1.23
N HIS A 88 2.77 23.10 -0.67
CA HIS A 88 3.95 22.24 -0.60
C HIS A 88 3.79 20.91 -1.36
N SER A 89 2.80 20.83 -2.25
CA SER A 89 2.48 19.60 -2.97
C SER A 89 2.45 19.84 -4.48
N GLU A 90 2.96 18.89 -5.25
CA GLU A 90 2.89 18.90 -6.73
C GLU A 90 1.48 18.54 -7.21
N VAL A 91 0.81 17.65 -6.49
CA VAL A 91 -0.57 17.22 -6.72
C VAL A 91 -1.33 17.16 -5.40
N LEU A 92 -2.63 17.35 -5.47
CA LEU A 92 -3.55 17.12 -4.36
C LEU A 92 -3.96 15.65 -4.37
N TYR A 93 -3.36 14.84 -3.52
CA TYR A 93 -3.77 13.46 -3.28
C TYR A 93 -4.69 13.45 -2.07
N ILE A 94 -5.99 13.39 -2.30
CA ILE A 94 -7.03 13.46 -1.28
C ILE A 94 -7.67 12.09 -1.13
N GLN A 95 -7.80 11.60 0.09
CA GLN A 95 -8.36 10.28 0.37
C GLN A 95 -9.31 10.33 1.57
N LYS A 96 -10.38 9.54 1.50
CA LYS A 96 -11.34 9.40 2.58
C LYS A 96 -10.67 8.91 3.87
N LEU A 97 -10.92 9.62 4.95
CA LEU A 97 -10.52 9.19 6.29
C LEU A 97 -11.32 7.95 6.68
N LEU A 98 -10.63 6.86 6.95
CA LEU A 98 -11.25 5.64 7.48
C LEU A 98 -11.20 5.63 9.00
N PRO A 99 -12.26 5.16 9.70
CA PRO A 99 -12.31 5.09 11.16
C PRO A 99 -11.53 3.88 11.69
N ILE A 100 -10.20 3.93 11.58
CA ILE A 100 -9.31 2.85 12.01
C ILE A 100 -8.39 3.28 13.14
N VAL A 101 -8.17 2.40 14.10
CA VAL A 101 -7.18 2.54 15.20
C VAL A 101 -5.95 1.68 14.95
N ARG A 102 -6.02 0.79 13.99
CA ARG A 102 -4.94 -0.12 13.58
C ARG A 102 -5.08 -0.47 12.11
N ASP A 103 -3.97 -0.80 11.48
CA ASP A 103 -3.92 -1.36 10.14
C ASP A 103 -3.25 -2.73 10.16
N LEU A 104 -3.54 -3.53 9.14
CA LEU A 104 -2.94 -4.85 8.93
C LEU A 104 -1.79 -4.70 7.93
N ARG A 105 -0.58 -5.07 8.36
CA ARG A 105 0.55 -5.29 7.46
C ARG A 105 0.49 -6.72 6.93
N VAL A 106 0.47 -6.86 5.60
CA VAL A 106 0.57 -8.15 4.92
C VAL A 106 1.81 -8.15 4.05
N VAL A 107 2.74 -9.07 4.32
CA VAL A 107 4.03 -9.14 3.63
C VAL A 107 3.98 -10.22 2.57
N VAL A 108 4.27 -9.82 1.33
CA VAL A 108 4.35 -10.70 0.15
C VAL A 108 5.79 -10.83 -0.30
N VAL A 109 6.23 -12.07 -0.55
CA VAL A 109 7.51 -12.38 -1.21
C VAL A 109 7.25 -13.51 -2.21
N GLY A 110 7.77 -13.35 -3.43
CA GLY A 110 7.41 -14.22 -4.52
C GLY A 110 5.98 -13.95 -4.95
N ARG A 111 5.07 -14.83 -4.62
CA ARG A 111 3.63 -14.67 -4.88
C ARG A 111 2.80 -15.09 -3.67
N GLU A 112 3.45 -15.19 -2.52
CA GLU A 112 2.88 -15.74 -1.30
C GLU A 112 2.89 -14.69 -0.19
N VAL A 113 1.88 -14.77 0.66
CA VAL A 113 1.85 -14.05 1.93
C VAL A 113 2.72 -14.83 2.91
N ILE A 114 3.83 -14.24 3.34
CA ILE A 114 4.79 -14.87 4.25
C ILE A 114 4.62 -14.42 5.70
N ALA A 115 3.98 -13.28 5.92
CA ALA A 115 3.68 -12.78 7.26
C ALA A 115 2.50 -11.80 7.21
N SER A 116 1.75 -11.75 8.30
CA SER A 116 0.72 -10.75 8.52
C SER A 116 0.63 -10.38 9.99
N TYR A 117 0.47 -9.09 10.29
CA TYR A 117 0.38 -8.60 11.67
C TYR A 117 -0.29 -7.23 11.72
N TRP A 118 -0.97 -6.96 12.83
CA TRP A 118 -1.57 -5.66 13.08
C TRP A 118 -0.53 -4.67 13.61
N ARG A 119 -0.69 -3.41 13.17
CA ARG A 119 0.05 -2.26 13.72
C ARG A 119 -0.96 -1.34 14.38
N GLU A 120 -0.81 -1.14 15.67
CA GLU A 120 -1.70 -0.35 16.50
C GLU A 120 -0.96 0.90 16.97
N GLY A 121 -1.42 2.06 16.53
CA GLY A 121 -0.84 3.36 16.88
C GLY A 121 -1.69 4.09 17.92
N THR A 122 -1.06 5.04 18.59
CA THR A 122 -1.74 5.95 19.53
C THR A 122 -2.28 7.22 18.87
N SER A 123 -2.05 7.37 17.57
CA SER A 123 -2.44 8.53 16.78
C SER A 123 -2.93 8.10 15.40
N PHE A 124 -3.40 9.05 14.60
CA PHE A 124 -3.79 8.88 13.20
C PHE A 124 -2.74 8.10 12.35
N HIS A 125 -1.47 8.14 12.75
CA HIS A 125 -0.40 7.43 12.06
C HIS A 125 -0.09 6.10 12.76
N ASN A 126 -0.58 4.99 12.23
CA ASN A 126 -0.28 3.64 12.71
C ASN A 126 1.09 3.12 12.23
N ASN A 127 2.06 4.02 12.07
CA ASN A 127 3.38 3.68 11.59
C ASN A 127 4.32 3.29 12.75
N LEU A 128 4.99 2.15 12.65
CA LEU A 128 6.00 1.68 13.62
C LEU A 128 7.14 2.68 13.84
N ALA A 129 7.50 3.46 12.82
CA ALA A 129 8.50 4.52 12.96
C ALA A 129 8.05 5.63 13.92
N ARG A 130 6.74 5.76 14.16
CA ARG A 130 6.13 6.74 15.07
C ARG A 130 5.60 6.10 16.37
N GLY A 131 6.08 4.88 16.72
CA GLY A 131 5.77 4.23 17.99
C GLY A 131 4.55 3.31 17.97
N ALA A 132 4.03 2.93 16.81
CA ALA A 132 2.98 1.91 16.75
C ALA A 132 3.47 0.56 17.29
N ARG A 133 2.57 -0.18 17.93
CA ARG A 133 2.82 -1.49 18.50
C ARG A 133 2.42 -2.60 17.53
N VAL A 134 3.27 -3.61 17.38
CA VAL A 134 2.92 -4.83 16.65
C VAL A 134 2.04 -5.72 17.52
N ARG A 135 1.00 -6.28 16.92
CA ARG A 135 0.08 -7.24 17.53
C ARG A 135 -0.04 -8.47 16.63
N THR A 136 0.52 -9.57 17.05
CA THR A 136 0.46 -10.88 16.37
C THR A 136 -0.58 -11.80 16.99
N ASP A 137 -1.10 -11.44 18.15
CA ASP A 137 -2.07 -12.16 18.93
C ASP A 137 -3.53 -11.95 18.47
N LEU A 138 -3.75 -11.00 17.56
CA LEU A 138 -5.09 -10.72 17.03
C LEU A 138 -5.37 -11.55 15.78
N PRO A 139 -6.61 -12.03 15.60
CA PRO A 139 -6.98 -12.78 14.41
C PRO A 139 -6.85 -11.89 13.15
N VAL A 140 -6.32 -12.47 12.10
CA VAL A 140 -6.19 -11.82 10.80
C VAL A 140 -7.36 -12.24 9.91
N PRO A 141 -8.14 -11.29 9.36
CA PRO A 141 -9.27 -11.61 8.49
C PRO A 141 -8.81 -12.26 7.19
N GLU A 142 -9.27 -13.47 6.92
CA GLU A 142 -8.97 -14.21 5.67
C GLU A 142 -9.28 -13.40 4.40
N PRO A 143 -10.40 -12.64 4.31
CA PRO A 143 -10.66 -11.81 3.13
C PRO A 143 -9.59 -10.75 2.85
N ALA A 144 -8.87 -10.28 3.87
CA ALA A 144 -7.77 -9.33 3.67
C ALA A 144 -6.54 -10.02 3.06
N LEU A 145 -6.22 -11.25 3.50
CA LEU A 145 -5.13 -12.04 2.92
C LEU A 145 -5.43 -12.44 1.48
N ALA A 146 -6.65 -12.92 1.22
CA ALA A 146 -7.11 -13.28 -0.12
C ALA A 146 -7.08 -12.08 -1.07
N LEU A 147 -7.50 -10.90 -0.62
CA LEU A 147 -7.41 -9.65 -1.41
C LEU A 147 -5.96 -9.34 -1.78
N VAL A 148 -5.05 -9.33 -0.81
CA VAL A 148 -3.64 -9.02 -1.05
C VAL A 148 -2.99 -10.04 -1.99
N THR A 149 -3.25 -11.32 -1.79
CA THR A 149 -2.75 -12.40 -2.67
C THR A 149 -3.22 -12.20 -4.11
N ARG A 150 -4.52 -11.90 -4.31
CA ARG A 150 -5.10 -11.61 -5.62
C ARG A 150 -4.44 -10.39 -6.27
N LEU A 151 -4.26 -9.31 -5.52
CA LEU A 151 -3.64 -8.08 -6.02
C LEU A 151 -2.17 -8.26 -6.36
N ALA A 152 -1.41 -8.94 -5.51
CA ALA A 152 0.00 -9.23 -5.76
C ALA A 152 0.17 -9.99 -7.08
N ARG A 153 -0.69 -10.99 -7.33
CA ARG A 153 -0.70 -11.75 -8.58
C ARG A 153 -1.13 -10.89 -9.77
N ALA A 154 -2.25 -10.18 -9.67
CA ALA A 154 -2.81 -9.37 -10.76
C ALA A 154 -1.88 -8.24 -11.21
N LEU A 155 -1.18 -7.61 -10.26
CA LEU A 155 -0.28 -6.49 -10.52
C LEU A 155 1.19 -6.91 -10.72
N GLY A 156 1.51 -8.20 -10.61
CA GLY A 156 2.87 -8.70 -10.73
C GLY A 156 3.80 -8.27 -9.59
N ILE A 157 3.24 -8.04 -8.40
CA ILE A 157 3.99 -7.63 -7.20
C ILE A 157 4.56 -8.88 -6.53
N ASP A 158 5.86 -9.02 -6.53
CA ASP A 158 6.58 -10.16 -5.94
C ASP A 158 7.37 -9.82 -4.68
N HIS A 159 7.38 -8.54 -4.27
CA HIS A 159 7.98 -8.11 -3.01
C HIS A 159 7.34 -6.81 -2.53
N ALA A 160 6.50 -6.89 -1.51
CA ALA A 160 5.89 -5.72 -0.87
C ALA A 160 5.32 -6.02 0.52
N GLY A 161 5.24 -4.97 1.35
CA GLY A 161 4.40 -4.92 2.52
C GLY A 161 3.14 -4.11 2.21
N PHE A 162 1.98 -4.76 2.14
CA PHE A 162 0.69 -4.11 1.96
C PHE A 162 0.15 -3.59 3.28
N ASP A 163 -0.42 -2.41 3.26
CA ASP A 163 -1.10 -1.79 4.39
C ASP A 163 -2.61 -1.83 4.12
N VAL A 164 -3.33 -2.58 4.96
CA VAL A 164 -4.76 -2.86 4.79
C VAL A 164 -5.53 -2.37 6.01
N ALA A 165 -6.53 -1.53 5.79
CA ALA A 165 -7.51 -1.17 6.80
C ALA A 165 -8.64 -2.21 6.80
N TRP A 166 -9.20 -2.48 7.99
CA TRP A 166 -10.38 -3.33 8.16
C TRP A 166 -11.52 -2.50 8.75
N VAL A 167 -12.53 -2.24 7.95
CA VAL A 167 -13.66 -1.38 8.33
C VAL A 167 -14.97 -2.08 7.98
N ASP A 168 -15.85 -2.23 8.94
CA ASP A 168 -17.20 -2.80 8.76
C ASP A 168 -17.21 -4.16 8.04
N GLY A 169 -16.29 -5.04 8.43
CA GLY A 169 -16.16 -6.37 7.85
C GLY A 169 -15.50 -6.41 6.45
N ARG A 170 -14.90 -5.31 6.00
CA ARG A 170 -14.34 -5.16 4.65
C ARG A 170 -12.90 -4.68 4.66
N PRO A 171 -11.99 -5.27 3.86
CA PRO A 171 -10.63 -4.79 3.70
C PRO A 171 -10.57 -3.60 2.73
N TYR A 172 -9.70 -2.63 3.05
CA TYR A 172 -9.33 -1.52 2.18
C TYR A 172 -7.81 -1.44 2.08
N VAL A 173 -7.27 -1.49 0.86
CA VAL A 173 -5.83 -1.32 0.63
C VAL A 173 -5.49 0.16 0.70
N LEU A 174 -4.63 0.54 1.64
CA LEU A 174 -4.19 1.92 1.83
C LEU A 174 -3.00 2.26 0.94
N GLU A 175 -2.04 1.35 0.87
CA GLU A 175 -0.84 1.41 0.04
C GLU A 175 -0.08 0.09 0.11
N PHE A 176 0.95 -0.06 -0.71
CA PHE A 176 1.98 -1.06 -0.49
C PHE A 176 3.38 -0.46 -0.68
N ASN A 177 4.35 -1.00 0.02
CA ASN A 177 5.71 -0.50 0.05
C ASN A 177 6.67 -1.63 -0.31
N ARG A 178 7.56 -1.40 -1.30
CA ARG A 178 8.64 -2.33 -1.64
C ARG A 178 9.77 -2.35 -0.60
N LEU A 179 9.97 -1.23 0.08
CA LEU A 179 10.88 -1.12 1.22
C LEU A 179 10.05 -0.94 2.48
N PHE A 180 10.01 -1.94 3.31
CA PHE A 180 9.27 -1.93 4.56
C PHE A 180 10.16 -2.40 5.73
N GLY A 181 9.94 -1.80 6.89
CA GLY A 181 10.69 -2.15 8.10
C GLY A 181 10.17 -3.43 8.76
N ASN A 182 11.04 -4.04 9.53
CA ASN A 182 10.77 -5.24 10.33
C ASN A 182 10.70 -4.95 11.84
N ARG A 183 10.60 -3.68 12.22
CA ARG A 183 10.56 -3.29 13.64
C ARG A 183 9.36 -3.94 14.32
N GLY A 184 9.62 -4.61 15.45
CA GLY A 184 8.61 -5.36 16.21
C GLY A 184 8.31 -6.77 15.69
N MET A 185 9.01 -7.22 14.63
CA MET A 185 8.93 -8.57 14.05
C MET A 185 10.36 -9.10 13.82
N PRO A 186 11.06 -9.54 14.86
CA PRO A 186 12.48 -9.91 14.76
C PRO A 186 12.72 -11.12 13.85
N GLU A 187 11.74 -12.01 13.68
CA GLU A 187 11.79 -13.18 12.79
C GLU A 187 11.55 -12.84 11.31
N LEU A 188 11.00 -11.67 11.00
CA LEU A 188 10.62 -11.29 9.63
C LEU A 188 11.79 -11.32 8.63
N PRO A 189 13.03 -10.88 8.96
CA PRO A 189 14.15 -10.96 8.04
C PRO A 189 14.48 -12.40 7.62
N GLN A 190 14.39 -13.36 8.54
CA GLN A 190 14.63 -14.78 8.25
C GLN A 190 13.54 -15.35 7.34
N LEU A 191 12.27 -15.00 7.61
CA LEU A 191 11.14 -15.42 6.76
C LEU A 191 11.28 -14.85 5.34
N ILE A 192 11.59 -13.56 5.22
CA ILE A 192 11.86 -12.92 3.92
C ILE A 192 13.01 -13.62 3.19
N GLY A 193 14.14 -13.85 3.88
CA GLY A 193 15.31 -14.49 3.28
C GLY A 193 15.03 -15.91 2.79
N ALA A 194 14.28 -16.71 3.55
CA ALA A 194 13.86 -18.05 3.16
C ALA A 194 12.91 -18.01 1.95
N ALA A 195 11.89 -17.17 1.97
CA ALA A 195 10.93 -17.02 0.88
C ALA A 195 11.58 -16.50 -0.42
N MET A 196 12.50 -15.53 -0.32
CA MET A 196 13.27 -15.04 -1.46
C MET A 196 14.11 -16.16 -2.10
N ARG A 197 14.78 -16.95 -1.27
CA ARG A 197 15.59 -18.09 -1.75
C ARG A 197 14.71 -19.10 -2.49
N GLY A 198 13.63 -19.55 -1.89
CA GLY A 198 12.69 -20.50 -2.50
C GLY A 198 12.15 -19.97 -3.83
N TYR A 199 11.71 -18.71 -3.85
CA TYR A 199 11.20 -18.06 -5.06
C TYR A 199 12.24 -17.98 -6.19
N LEU A 200 13.48 -17.54 -5.89
CA LEU A 200 14.53 -17.38 -6.87
C LEU A 200 15.11 -18.71 -7.39
N LEU A 201 15.09 -19.75 -6.57
CA LEU A 201 15.52 -21.09 -6.96
C LEU A 201 14.42 -21.92 -7.64
N GLY A 202 13.22 -21.39 -7.75
CA GLY A 202 12.09 -22.12 -8.30
C GLY A 202 11.59 -23.26 -7.39
N GLU A 203 11.95 -23.21 -6.11
CA GLU A 203 11.47 -24.14 -5.07
C GLU A 203 10.04 -23.77 -4.64
N ALA A 204 9.23 -23.30 -5.61
CA ALA A 204 7.90 -22.77 -5.34
C ALA A 204 6.97 -23.87 -4.83
N SER A 205 6.11 -23.50 -3.87
CA SER A 205 4.94 -24.23 -3.40
C SER A 205 4.16 -24.89 -4.53
N PRO A 206 3.58 -26.10 -4.30
CA PRO A 206 2.93 -26.91 -5.34
C PRO A 206 1.73 -26.27 -6.05
N ASP A 207 1.29 -25.10 -5.64
CA ASP A 207 0.18 -24.33 -6.23
C ASP A 207 0.68 -23.17 -7.11
N THR A 208 1.50 -23.42 -8.11
CA THR A 208 1.90 -22.39 -9.08
C THR A 208 0.83 -22.25 -10.18
N PRO A 209 -0.03 -21.20 -10.16
CA PRO A 209 -0.88 -20.90 -11.32
C PRO A 209 -0.02 -20.32 -12.45
N GLU A 210 -0.50 -20.55 -13.68
CA GLU A 210 0.12 -20.12 -14.94
C GLU A 210 0.59 -18.66 -14.96
N PRO A 211 1.62 -18.33 -15.77
CA PRO A 211 2.12 -16.98 -15.92
C PRO A 211 1.01 -16.03 -16.41
N PRO A 212 1.03 -14.75 -16.05
CA PRO A 212 0.02 -13.78 -16.49
C PRO A 212 0.02 -13.71 -18.01
N MET A 213 -1.20 -13.64 -18.57
CA MET A 213 -1.40 -13.46 -20.01
C MET A 213 -0.59 -12.26 -20.50
N THR A 214 0.28 -12.50 -21.46
CA THR A 214 0.97 -11.44 -22.19
C THR A 214 -0.08 -10.66 -23.00
N PHE A 215 -0.29 -9.42 -22.68
CA PHE A 215 -0.98 -8.50 -23.58
C PHE A 215 -0.05 -8.30 -24.78
N SER A 216 -0.41 -8.90 -25.91
CA SER A 216 0.19 -8.54 -27.20
C SER A 216 -0.22 -7.09 -27.52
N ALA A 217 0.76 -6.33 -27.96
CA ALA A 217 0.65 -4.93 -28.35
C ALA A 217 -0.32 -4.76 -29.54
#